data_a7155eff5ace333c5151adbeb6b42cf6
#
_entry.id   a7155eff5ace333c5151adbeb6b42cf6
#
_cell.length_a   1.000
_cell.length_b   1.000
_cell.length_c   1.000
_cell.angle_alpha   90.00
_cell.angle_beta   90.00
_cell.angle_gamma   90.00
#
_symmetry.space_group_name_H-M   'P 1'
#
loop_
_entity.id
_entity.type
_entity.pdbx_description
1 polymer ?
#
loop_
_entity_poly.entity_id
_entity_poly.type
_entity_poly.pdbx_seq_one_letter_code
_entity_poly.pdbx_strand_id
1 'polypeptide(L)'
;LDIGVGKDAKGSMKIREFLRKHPEYAGGTIGVVALDARGVLCAATSTGGVTLKLPGRVGDTPLPGAGTYANKFAASSATGTGEYVIRSLSCRAISEGVERGKSLDDSVTEMLAQMTRDFDADVGFIAIDANGHAVANHSTAHMPHAFFKDDSKIVARMFVEKA
;
A
#
# COMPACT_ATOMS: atom_id res chain seq x y z
N LEU A 1 -3.35 11.01 -28.09
CA LEU A 1 -4.28 11.60 -27.10
C LEU A 1 -3.46 12.50 -26.18
N ASP A 2 -3.53 13.80 -26.40
CA ASP A 2 -2.92 14.77 -25.48
C ASP A 2 -3.86 14.92 -24.27
N ILE A 3 -3.62 14.14 -23.23
CA ILE A 3 -4.37 14.19 -21.97
C ILE A 3 -3.75 15.21 -21.04
N GLY A 4 -3.31 16.37 -21.55
CA GLY A 4 -2.80 17.49 -20.77
C GLY A 4 -2.69 17.26 -19.27
N VAL A 5 -1.63 16.58 -18.81
CA VAL A 5 -1.33 16.41 -17.39
C VAL A 5 -0.72 17.73 -16.89
N GLY A 6 -1.57 18.74 -16.81
CA GLY A 6 -1.21 20.02 -16.22
C GLY A 6 -1.76 20.11 -14.80
N LYS A 7 -0.96 20.70 -13.90
CA LYS A 7 -1.34 20.97 -12.50
C LYS A 7 -2.43 22.04 -12.33
N ASP A 8 -3.20 22.36 -13.37
CA ASP A 8 -4.28 23.32 -13.28
C ASP A 8 -5.62 22.66 -12.93
N ALA A 9 -6.46 23.36 -12.21
CA ALA A 9 -7.77 22.89 -11.78
C ALA A 9 -8.67 22.45 -12.96
N LYS A 10 -8.45 22.97 -14.16
CA LYS A 10 -9.18 22.62 -15.38
C LYS A 10 -8.77 21.28 -15.96
N GLY A 11 -7.45 20.95 -15.91
CA GLY A 11 -6.93 19.64 -16.30
C GLY A 11 -7.46 18.52 -15.40
N SER A 12 -7.49 18.75 -14.10
CA SER A 12 -8.04 17.83 -13.11
C SER A 12 -9.53 17.52 -13.36
N MET A 13 -10.33 18.51 -13.79
CA MET A 13 -11.74 18.30 -14.09
C MET A 13 -11.96 17.47 -15.37
N LYS A 14 -11.14 17.66 -16.40
CA LYS A 14 -11.19 16.85 -17.64
C LYS A 14 -10.85 15.39 -17.40
N ILE A 15 -9.83 15.11 -16.59
CA ILE A 15 -9.46 13.74 -16.20
C ILE A 15 -10.59 13.07 -15.42
N ARG A 16 -11.22 13.75 -14.46
CA ARG A 16 -12.36 13.21 -13.70
C ARG A 16 -13.56 12.88 -14.61
N GLU A 17 -13.85 13.74 -15.58
CA GLU A 17 -14.93 13.50 -16.53
C GLU A 17 -14.60 12.32 -17.45
N PHE A 18 -13.35 12.21 -17.92
CA PHE A 18 -12.88 11.08 -18.70
C PHE A 18 -13.01 9.77 -17.93
N LEU A 19 -12.51 9.71 -16.69
CA LEU A 19 -12.58 8.51 -15.84
C LEU A 19 -14.02 8.12 -15.48
N ARG A 20 -14.95 9.09 -15.38
CA ARG A 20 -16.37 8.80 -15.18
C ARG A 20 -16.99 8.09 -16.39
N LYS A 21 -16.55 8.42 -17.62
CA LYS A 21 -17.00 7.78 -18.87
C LYS A 21 -16.25 6.46 -19.14
N HIS A 22 -15.07 6.30 -18.60
CA HIS A 22 -14.15 5.21 -18.83
C HIS A 22 -13.61 4.65 -17.49
N PRO A 23 -14.48 4.02 -16.69
CA PRO A 23 -14.09 3.53 -15.37
C PRO A 23 -12.99 2.45 -15.42
N GLU A 24 -12.81 1.79 -16.54
CA GLU A 24 -11.73 0.82 -16.79
C GLU A 24 -10.32 1.42 -16.68
N TYR A 25 -10.19 2.74 -16.79
CA TYR A 25 -8.91 3.46 -16.60
C TYR A 25 -8.73 4.03 -15.19
N ALA A 26 -9.71 3.90 -14.32
CA ALA A 26 -9.56 4.29 -12.93
C ALA A 26 -8.63 3.30 -12.21
N GLY A 27 -7.65 3.82 -11.50
CA GLY A 27 -6.76 3.04 -10.65
C GLY A 27 -7.25 2.99 -9.21
N GLY A 28 -6.71 2.06 -8.46
CA GLY A 28 -6.95 1.92 -7.03
C GLY A 28 -6.42 0.58 -6.54
N THR A 29 -6.04 0.54 -5.28
CA THR A 29 -5.51 -0.69 -4.64
C THR A 29 -6.26 -0.93 -3.34
N ILE A 30 -6.64 -2.17 -3.10
CA ILE A 30 -7.13 -2.64 -1.81
C ILE A 30 -6.21 -3.75 -1.32
N GLY A 31 -5.81 -3.68 -0.05
CA GLY A 31 -4.99 -4.69 0.60
C GLY A 31 -5.63 -5.18 1.89
N VAL A 32 -5.33 -6.42 2.24
CA VAL A 32 -5.73 -7.04 3.51
C VAL A 32 -4.54 -7.79 4.08
N VAL A 33 -4.33 -7.64 5.38
CA VAL A 33 -3.39 -8.45 6.17
C VAL A 33 -4.14 -9.05 7.35
N ALA A 34 -3.85 -10.28 7.68
CA ALA A 34 -4.55 -11.02 8.73
C ALA A 34 -3.62 -11.94 9.51
N LEU A 35 -3.95 -12.13 10.78
CA LEU A 35 -3.39 -13.15 11.65
C LEU A 35 -4.55 -13.99 12.19
N ASP A 36 -4.51 -15.29 11.95
CA ASP A 36 -5.56 -16.21 12.44
C ASP A 36 -5.28 -16.68 13.87
N ALA A 37 -6.28 -17.35 14.49
CA ALA A 37 -6.16 -17.88 15.84
C ALA A 37 -5.09 -18.98 16.01
N ARG A 38 -4.54 -19.51 14.92
CA ARG A 38 -3.45 -20.50 14.91
C ARG A 38 -2.07 -19.84 14.73
N GLY A 39 -2.03 -18.51 14.64
CA GLY A 39 -0.79 -17.76 14.41
C GLY A 39 -0.35 -17.73 12.93
N VAL A 40 -1.23 -18.03 11.98
CA VAL A 40 -0.92 -17.97 10.55
C VAL A 40 -1.14 -16.56 10.03
N LEU A 41 -0.09 -15.97 9.48
CA LEU A 41 -0.11 -14.67 8.82
C LEU A 41 -0.47 -14.81 7.34
N CYS A 42 -1.32 -13.92 6.85
CA CYS A 42 -1.74 -13.87 5.45
C CYS A 42 -1.78 -12.43 4.94
N ALA A 43 -1.46 -12.24 3.67
CA ALA A 43 -1.63 -10.98 2.96
C ALA A 43 -2.31 -11.22 1.61
N ALA A 44 -3.19 -10.32 1.23
CA ALA A 44 -3.81 -10.30 -0.09
C ALA A 44 -3.92 -8.86 -0.59
N THR A 45 -3.69 -8.67 -1.88
CA THR A 45 -3.79 -7.37 -2.53
C THR A 45 -4.49 -7.49 -3.88
N SER A 46 -5.37 -6.55 -4.18
CA SER A 46 -6.05 -6.44 -5.48
C SER A 46 -5.95 -5.01 -6.00
N THR A 47 -5.76 -4.86 -7.31
CA THR A 47 -5.58 -3.54 -7.91
C THR A 47 -6.09 -3.46 -9.33
N GLY A 48 -6.60 -2.30 -9.71
CA GLY A 48 -6.76 -1.91 -11.12
C GLY A 48 -5.49 -1.33 -11.75
N GLY A 49 -4.40 -1.20 -10.98
CA GLY A 49 -3.16 -0.53 -11.38
C GLY A 49 -3.24 0.99 -11.18
N VAL A 50 -2.25 1.71 -11.69
CA VAL A 50 -2.28 3.17 -11.67
C VAL A 50 -3.28 3.70 -12.69
N THR A 51 -3.89 4.85 -12.35
CA THR A 51 -4.84 5.54 -13.24
C THR A 51 -4.18 5.83 -14.60
N LEU A 52 -4.91 5.53 -15.68
CA LEU A 52 -4.45 5.73 -17.06
C LEU A 52 -3.22 4.89 -17.47
N LYS A 53 -2.94 3.78 -16.79
CA LYS A 53 -1.87 2.88 -17.22
C LYS A 53 -2.08 2.38 -18.64
N LEU A 54 -1.00 2.14 -19.36
CA LEU A 54 -1.04 1.51 -20.68
C LEU A 54 -1.38 0.01 -20.56
N PRO A 55 -2.03 -0.59 -21.59
CA PRO A 55 -2.21 -2.03 -21.67
C PRO A 55 -0.87 -2.77 -21.53
N GLY A 56 -0.86 -3.83 -20.72
CA GLY A 56 0.35 -4.62 -20.43
C GLY A 56 1.20 -4.13 -19.25
N ARG A 57 0.93 -2.96 -18.68
CA ARG A 57 1.63 -2.52 -17.47
C ARG A 57 1.26 -3.41 -16.29
N VAL A 58 2.25 -3.94 -15.61
CA VAL A 58 2.15 -4.72 -14.38
C VAL A 58 2.77 -3.90 -13.24
N GLY A 59 2.05 -3.73 -12.13
CA GLY A 59 2.55 -3.09 -10.92
C GLY A 59 3.12 -4.09 -9.92
N ASP A 60 3.26 -3.64 -8.68
CA ASP A 60 3.81 -4.39 -7.56
C ASP A 60 2.88 -5.48 -7.01
N THR A 61 1.58 -5.28 -7.10
CA THR A 61 0.56 -6.14 -6.48
C THR A 61 0.72 -7.63 -6.78
N PRO A 62 0.91 -8.10 -8.03
CA PRO A 62 1.04 -9.52 -8.33
C PRO A 62 2.43 -10.10 -8.07
N LEU A 63 3.37 -9.32 -7.58
CA LEU A 63 4.75 -9.73 -7.35
C LEU A 63 4.98 -10.00 -5.85
N PRO A 64 5.07 -11.28 -5.42
CA PRO A 64 5.34 -11.62 -4.03
C PRO A 64 6.63 -10.97 -3.53
N GLY A 65 6.56 -10.31 -2.38
CA GLY A 65 7.68 -9.54 -1.83
C GLY A 65 7.66 -8.06 -2.19
N ALA A 66 7.06 -7.68 -3.30
CA ALA A 66 6.87 -6.29 -3.68
C ALA A 66 5.58 -5.71 -3.05
N GLY A 67 4.43 -5.87 -3.69
CA GLY A 67 3.16 -5.29 -3.24
C GLY A 67 2.40 -6.13 -2.21
N THR A 68 2.76 -7.40 -2.04
CA THR A 68 2.10 -8.36 -1.16
C THR A 68 3.11 -9.36 -0.65
N TYR A 69 3.17 -9.56 0.67
CA TYR A 69 4.06 -10.57 1.25
C TYR A 69 3.57 -11.01 2.63
N ALA A 70 3.75 -12.28 2.93
CA ALA A 70 3.57 -12.84 4.26
C ALA A 70 4.57 -13.97 4.52
N ASN A 71 5.11 -14.01 5.72
CA ASN A 71 5.87 -15.14 6.27
C ASN A 71 5.55 -15.30 7.76
N LYS A 72 6.33 -16.06 8.50
CA LYS A 72 6.11 -16.28 9.95
C LYS A 72 6.36 -15.05 10.83
N PHE A 73 6.94 -13.97 10.33
CA PHE A 73 7.29 -12.79 11.11
C PHE A 73 6.29 -11.64 10.89
N ALA A 74 5.91 -11.38 9.65
CA ALA A 74 4.97 -10.33 9.30
C ALA A 74 4.24 -10.61 7.99
N ALA A 75 3.04 -10.00 7.87
CA ALA A 75 2.32 -9.88 6.62
C ALA A 75 2.15 -8.41 6.27
N SER A 76 2.29 -8.06 5.00
CA SER A 76 2.16 -6.67 4.52
C SER A 76 1.57 -6.57 3.13
N SER A 77 0.90 -5.45 2.87
CA SER A 77 0.37 -5.05 1.58
C SER A 77 0.72 -3.59 1.31
N ALA A 78 1.07 -3.30 0.07
CA ALA A 78 1.51 -1.98 -0.38
C ALA A 78 0.52 -1.33 -1.34
N THR A 79 0.52 -0.01 -1.35
CA THR A 79 -0.13 0.85 -2.36
C THR A 79 0.78 2.01 -2.72
N GLY A 80 0.67 2.54 -3.94
CA GLY A 80 1.47 3.70 -4.39
C GLY A 80 2.08 3.48 -5.76
N THR A 81 3.27 4.05 -5.98
CA THR A 81 4.02 3.92 -7.25
C THR A 81 4.66 2.54 -7.34
N GLY A 82 3.97 1.61 -7.98
CA GLY A 82 4.31 0.18 -8.00
C GLY A 82 5.73 -0.12 -8.49
N GLU A 83 6.25 0.64 -9.43
CA GLU A 83 7.60 0.49 -9.99
C GLU A 83 8.70 0.64 -8.94
N TYR A 84 8.51 1.52 -7.98
CA TYR A 84 9.46 1.72 -6.87
C TYR A 84 9.29 0.67 -5.79
N VAL A 85 8.03 0.27 -5.51
CA VAL A 85 7.71 -0.83 -4.59
C VAL A 85 8.34 -2.14 -5.09
N ILE A 86 8.34 -2.39 -6.42
CA ILE A 86 9.03 -3.54 -7.05
C ILE A 86 10.54 -3.47 -6.82
N ARG A 87 11.15 -2.32 -7.12
CA ARG A 87 12.61 -2.14 -7.01
C ARG A 87 13.15 -2.35 -5.61
N SER A 88 12.33 -2.07 -4.60
CA SER A 88 12.71 -2.21 -3.18
C SER A 88 12.25 -3.53 -2.56
N LEU A 89 11.43 -4.34 -3.25
CA LEU A 89 10.77 -5.52 -2.67
C LEU A 89 10.15 -5.19 -1.31
N SER A 90 9.39 -4.09 -1.25
CA SER A 90 9.08 -3.36 -0.02
C SER A 90 8.40 -4.21 1.04
N CYS A 91 7.41 -5.03 0.66
CA CYS A 91 6.70 -5.87 1.62
C CYS A 91 7.61 -6.95 2.23
N ARG A 92 8.53 -7.51 1.43
CA ARG A 92 9.53 -8.45 1.93
C ARG A 92 10.53 -7.75 2.87
N ALA A 93 11.01 -6.57 2.50
CA ALA A 93 11.97 -5.81 3.30
C ALA A 93 11.39 -5.44 4.68
N ILE A 94 10.09 -5.08 4.76
CA ILE A 94 9.39 -4.87 6.03
C ILE A 94 9.45 -6.14 6.90
N SER A 95 9.10 -7.30 6.32
CA SER A 95 9.14 -8.57 7.05
C SER A 95 10.55 -8.97 7.47
N GLU A 96 11.57 -8.72 6.65
CA GLU A 96 12.98 -8.94 7.00
C GLU A 96 13.46 -8.01 8.13
N GLY A 97 12.93 -6.78 8.21
CA GLY A 97 13.18 -5.88 9.33
C GLY A 97 12.71 -6.51 10.65
N VAL A 98 11.49 -7.03 10.68
CA VAL A 98 10.93 -7.73 11.85
C VAL A 98 11.73 -9.00 12.17
N GLU A 99 12.09 -9.79 11.17
CA GLU A 99 12.93 -11.00 11.34
C GLU A 99 14.28 -10.68 12.00
N ARG A 100 14.84 -9.51 11.69
CA ARG A 100 16.11 -9.02 12.29
C ARG A 100 15.92 -8.34 13.66
N GLY A 101 14.72 -8.38 14.22
CA GLY A 101 14.43 -7.89 15.58
C GLY A 101 14.01 -6.42 15.65
N LYS A 102 13.72 -5.76 14.53
CA LYS A 102 13.10 -4.43 14.54
C LYS A 102 11.63 -4.54 14.90
N SER A 103 11.05 -3.48 15.46
CA SER A 103 9.61 -3.37 15.57
C SER A 103 8.94 -3.29 14.19
N LEU A 104 7.66 -3.64 14.10
CA LEU A 104 6.91 -3.50 12.88
C LEU A 104 6.78 -2.02 12.48
N ASP A 105 6.58 -1.13 13.45
CA ASP A 105 6.50 0.33 13.24
C ASP A 105 7.78 0.87 12.64
N ASP A 106 8.94 0.50 13.20
CA ASP A 106 10.25 0.92 12.69
C ASP A 106 10.47 0.40 11.26
N SER A 107 10.13 -0.87 11.01
CA SER A 107 10.32 -1.50 9.71
C SER A 107 9.48 -0.82 8.62
N VAL A 108 8.22 -0.46 8.92
CA VAL A 108 7.34 0.28 8.01
C VAL A 108 7.81 1.71 7.84
N THR A 109 8.19 2.40 8.93
CA THR A 109 8.64 3.79 8.90
C THR A 109 9.95 3.94 8.11
N GLU A 110 10.91 3.05 8.30
CA GLU A 110 12.15 3.03 7.52
C GLU A 110 11.89 2.81 6.03
N MET A 111 10.96 1.90 5.68
CA MET A 111 10.59 1.67 4.29
C MET A 111 9.96 2.92 3.67
N LEU A 112 9.06 3.62 4.37
CA LEU A 112 8.51 4.89 3.91
C LEU A 112 9.59 5.94 3.71
N ALA A 113 10.50 6.07 4.67
CA ALA A 113 11.62 7.01 4.58
C ALA A 113 12.54 6.69 3.40
N GLN A 114 12.80 5.40 3.14
CA GLN A 114 13.55 4.96 1.97
C GLN A 114 12.84 5.35 0.67
N MET A 115 11.53 5.09 0.56
CA MET A 115 10.76 5.43 -0.63
C MET A 115 10.79 6.93 -0.95
N THR A 116 10.63 7.77 0.07
CA THR A 116 10.72 9.22 -0.07
C THR A 116 12.11 9.66 -0.46
N ARG A 117 13.15 9.15 0.23
CA ARG A 117 14.55 9.55 0.00
C ARG A 117 15.07 9.14 -1.38
N ASP A 118 14.81 7.88 -1.78
CA ASP A 118 15.47 7.28 -2.93
C ASP A 118 14.68 7.52 -4.23
N PHE A 119 13.37 7.78 -4.13
CA PHE A 119 12.48 7.83 -5.28
C PHE A 119 11.50 9.02 -5.30
N ASP A 120 11.43 9.81 -4.24
CA ASP A 120 10.39 10.85 -4.07
C ASP A 120 8.97 10.28 -4.30
N ALA A 121 8.73 9.07 -3.79
CA ALA A 121 7.55 8.28 -4.10
C ALA A 121 6.49 8.34 -3.01
N ASP A 122 5.25 8.52 -3.45
CA ASP A 122 4.07 8.38 -2.62
C ASP A 122 3.69 6.91 -2.49
N VAL A 123 3.75 6.38 -1.26
CA VAL A 123 3.42 4.98 -0.94
C VAL A 123 2.70 4.87 0.40
N GLY A 124 2.03 3.74 0.59
CA GLY A 124 1.43 3.38 1.85
C GLY A 124 1.49 1.87 2.08
N PHE A 125 1.56 1.49 3.35
CA PHE A 125 1.63 0.10 3.77
C PHE A 125 0.62 -0.18 4.87
N ILE A 126 0.00 -1.35 4.81
CA ILE A 126 -0.62 -2.00 5.95
C ILE A 126 0.19 -3.25 6.28
N ALA A 127 0.43 -3.50 7.56
CA ALA A 127 1.19 -4.65 8.01
C ALA A 127 0.69 -5.17 9.36
N ILE A 128 0.93 -6.45 9.62
CA ILE A 128 0.65 -7.09 10.91
C ILE A 128 1.78 -8.08 11.24
N ASP A 129 2.21 -8.12 12.50
CA ASP A 129 3.21 -9.08 12.96
C ASP A 129 2.59 -10.33 13.62
N ALA A 130 3.45 -11.28 13.99
CA ALA A 130 3.04 -12.54 14.63
C ALA A 130 2.45 -12.35 16.06
N ASN A 131 2.59 -11.17 16.67
CA ASN A 131 2.02 -10.83 17.96
C ASN A 131 0.63 -10.17 17.81
N GLY A 132 0.18 -9.93 16.58
CA GLY A 132 -1.08 -9.25 16.29
C GLY A 132 -0.99 -7.72 16.39
N HIS A 133 0.22 -7.15 16.46
CA HIS A 133 0.40 -5.72 16.33
C HIS A 133 0.24 -5.32 14.85
N ALA A 134 -0.65 -4.38 14.57
CA ALA A 134 -0.99 -3.93 13.23
C ALA A 134 -0.60 -2.47 13.02
N VAL A 135 -0.04 -2.18 11.85
CA VAL A 135 0.40 -0.85 11.44
C VAL A 135 -0.23 -0.49 10.11
N ALA A 136 -0.71 0.75 9.98
CA ALA A 136 -1.03 1.39 8.72
C ALA A 136 -0.31 2.73 8.68
N ASN A 137 0.60 2.91 7.71
CA ASN A 137 1.36 4.15 7.58
C ASN A 137 1.59 4.49 6.10
N HIS A 138 1.68 5.79 5.79
CA HIS A 138 1.77 6.27 4.41
C HIS A 138 2.46 7.63 4.32
N SER A 139 3.04 7.93 3.17
CA SER A 139 3.66 9.24 2.84
C SER A 139 2.69 10.22 2.17
N THR A 140 1.50 9.76 1.76
CA THR A 140 0.46 10.56 1.10
C THR A 140 -0.33 11.43 2.08
N ALA A 141 -1.21 12.29 1.56
CA ALA A 141 -2.10 13.10 2.40
C ALA A 141 -3.10 12.23 3.20
N HIS A 142 -3.54 11.11 2.63
CA HIS A 142 -4.49 10.20 3.26
C HIS A 142 -4.41 8.81 2.65
N MET A 143 -4.68 7.79 3.45
CA MET A 143 -4.88 6.40 3.05
C MET A 143 -6.00 5.80 3.90
N PRO A 144 -7.21 5.62 3.35
CA PRO A 144 -8.30 4.96 4.07
C PRO A 144 -7.86 3.55 4.49
N HIS A 145 -8.01 3.25 5.78
CA HIS A 145 -7.70 1.94 6.33
C HIS A 145 -8.64 1.59 7.48
N ALA A 146 -8.80 0.31 7.74
CA ALA A 146 -9.61 -0.17 8.86
C ALA A 146 -8.97 -1.42 9.44
N PHE A 147 -9.18 -1.64 10.72
CA PHE A 147 -8.78 -2.85 11.42
C PHE A 147 -9.78 -3.23 12.51
N PHE A 148 -9.79 -4.49 12.82
CA PHE A 148 -10.54 -5.04 13.96
C PHE A 148 -9.74 -6.19 14.55
N LYS A 149 -10.03 -6.51 15.80
CA LYS A 149 -9.45 -7.63 16.52
C LYS A 149 -10.58 -8.37 17.25
N ASP A 150 -10.65 -9.67 17.05
CA ASP A 150 -11.69 -10.55 17.62
C ASP A 150 -13.09 -10.00 17.26
N ASP A 151 -14.04 -10.00 18.20
CA ASP A 151 -15.39 -9.44 18.02
C ASP A 151 -15.45 -7.92 18.34
N SER A 152 -14.32 -7.22 18.31
CA SER A 152 -14.27 -5.79 18.57
C SER A 152 -14.95 -4.98 17.45
N LYS A 153 -15.28 -3.73 17.75
CA LYS A 153 -15.79 -2.82 16.72
C LYS A 153 -14.70 -2.52 15.68
N ILE A 154 -15.12 -2.47 14.41
CA ILE A 154 -14.24 -2.01 13.32
C ILE A 154 -13.81 -0.58 13.61
N VAL A 155 -12.50 -0.35 13.59
CA VAL A 155 -11.91 0.99 13.66
C VAL A 155 -11.48 1.38 12.25
N ALA A 156 -12.14 2.39 11.69
CA ALA A 156 -11.80 2.95 10.37
C ALA A 156 -11.17 4.33 10.53
N ARG A 157 -10.11 4.58 9.78
CA ARG A 157 -9.36 5.84 9.77
C ARG A 157 -9.02 6.24 8.34
N MET A 158 -8.73 7.51 8.14
CA MET A 158 -8.29 8.05 6.85
C MET A 158 -6.86 8.61 6.91
N PHE A 159 -6.43 8.99 8.12
CA PHE A 159 -5.12 9.57 8.39
C PHE A 159 -4.39 8.73 9.42
N VAL A 160 -3.06 8.74 9.37
CA VAL A 160 -2.25 8.25 10.49
C VAL A 160 -2.36 9.26 11.62
N GLU A 161 -2.68 8.81 12.82
CA GLU A 161 -2.59 9.66 14.01
C GLU A 161 -1.10 10.00 14.21
N LYS A 162 -0.78 11.28 14.06
CA LYS A 162 0.55 11.74 14.46
C LYS A 162 0.61 11.66 15.99
N ALA A 163 1.54 10.85 16.49
CA ALA A 163 1.86 10.78 17.90
C ALA A 163 2.39 12.14 18.42
#